data_bfd17b9a2c619b9dfa57ec4c42ed24fa
#
_entry.id   bfd17b9a2c619b9dfa57ec4c42ed24fa
#
_cell.length_a   1.000
_cell.length_b   1.000
_cell.length_c   1.000
_cell.angle_alpha   90.00
_cell.angle_beta   90.00
_cell.angle_gamma   90.00
#
_symmetry.space_group_name_H-M   'P 1'
#
loop_
_entity.id
_entity.type
_entity.pdbx_description
1 polymer ?
#
loop_
_entity_poly.entity_id
_entity_poly.type
_entity_poly.pdbx_seq_one_letter_code
_entity_poly.pdbx_strand_id
1 'polypeptide(L)'
;LYGDITVFTRLASHQEWINQYLPAWNEAKILQGGSWRELNWFGTFLPYERGWNFHSQLGWFFTADPKGASFWSWHPTIGWSWVYAGVFPFLYSDERKNWFYLDMKSSNAEKWLIYDYSIASWEIITKVL
;
A
#
# COMPACT_ATOMS: atom_id res chain seq x y z
N LEU A 1 4.95 5.79 21.65
CA LEU A 1 5.18 6.30 21.03
C LEU A 1 4.33 6.70 20.10
N TYR A 2 4.12 6.38 19.44
CA TYR A 2 3.39 6.90 18.60
C TYR A 2 2.09 6.87 18.93
N GLY A 3 1.78 6.20 19.67
CA GLY A 3 0.50 6.24 19.97
C GLY A 3 0.18 7.52 20.52
N ASP A 4 1.09 8.05 21.15
CA ASP A 4 0.73 9.19 21.82
C ASP A 4 0.69 10.25 20.99
N ILE A 5 1.15 10.16 20.04
CA ILE A 5 1.14 11.20 19.32
C ILE A 5 -0.07 11.63 19.15
N THR A 6 -0.62 11.25 19.26
CA THR A 6 -1.47 11.60 19.06
C THR A 6 -2.36 12.26 19.32
N VAL A 7 -2.44 12.23 19.85
CA VAL A 7 -3.26 12.77 20.37
C VAL A 7 -3.50 13.97 19.95
N PHE A 8 -2.95 14.70 20.14
CA PHE A 8 -3.15 15.91 19.93
C PHE A 8 -3.37 15.97 18.66
N THR A 9 -3.21 15.20 18.21
CA THR A 9 -3.49 15.13 17.12
C THR A 9 -3.99 16.03 16.45
N ARG A 10 -3.97 16.82 16.43
CA ARG A 10 -4.25 17.72 15.74
C ARG A 10 -3.96 17.43 14.35
N LEU A 11 -4.40 18.07 13.30
CA LEU A 11 -4.19 17.80 11.92
C LEU A 11 -2.75 17.82 11.55
N ALA A 12 -2.02 18.76 12.05
CA ALA A 12 -0.61 18.84 11.77
C ALA A 12 0.10 17.63 12.33
N SER A 13 -0.28 17.23 13.51
CA SER A 13 0.32 16.07 14.12
C SER A 13 -0.04 14.82 13.38
N HIS A 14 -1.23 14.78 12.86
CA HIS A 14 -1.67 13.61 12.09
C HIS A 14 -0.80 13.45 10.83
N GLN A 15 -0.46 14.57 10.21
CA GLN A 15 0.37 14.54 9.02
C GLN A 15 1.77 14.01 9.37
N GLU A 16 2.32 14.47 10.47
CA GLU A 16 3.62 14.00 10.88
C GLU A 16 3.60 12.53 11.22
N TRP A 17 2.54 12.10 11.86
CA TRP A 17 2.41 10.71 12.23
C TRP A 17 2.43 9.80 11.01
N ILE A 18 1.73 10.18 9.97
CA ILE A 18 1.73 9.40 8.75
C ILE A 18 3.10 9.36 8.13
N ASN A 19 3.79 10.47 8.08
CA ASN A 19 5.11 10.52 7.48
C ASN A 19 6.12 9.69 8.27
N GLN A 20 5.96 9.62 9.58
CA GLN A 20 6.85 8.79 10.38
C GLN A 20 6.69 7.32 10.05
N TYR A 21 5.46 6.89 9.84
CA TYR A 21 5.20 5.49 9.59
C TYR A 21 5.45 5.07 8.16
N LEU A 22 5.39 6.00 7.23
CA LEU A 22 5.53 5.68 5.81
C LEU A 22 6.47 6.68 5.15
N PRO A 23 7.77 6.58 5.42
CA PRO A 23 8.72 7.54 4.85
C PRO A 23 8.60 7.72 3.34
N ALA A 24 8.24 6.67 2.63
CA ALA A 24 8.08 6.77 1.18
C ALA A 24 6.98 7.75 0.81
N TRP A 25 6.04 7.99 1.72
CA TRP A 25 4.94 8.91 1.44
C TRP A 25 5.36 10.36 1.55
N ASN A 26 6.56 10.65 2.03
CA ASN A 26 7.04 12.03 2.09
C ASN A 26 7.10 12.66 0.72
N GLU A 27 7.27 11.84 -0.32
CA GLU A 27 7.32 12.36 -1.67
C GLU A 27 5.95 12.38 -2.32
N ALA A 28 4.93 11.94 -1.62
CA ALA A 28 3.59 11.91 -2.18
C ALA A 28 3.03 13.32 -2.26
N LYS A 29 2.43 13.65 -3.39
CA LYS A 29 1.84 14.94 -3.60
C LYS A 29 0.51 15.00 -2.87
N ILE A 30 0.28 16.07 -2.11
CA ILE A 30 -0.98 16.26 -1.42
C ILE A 30 -1.96 16.89 -2.39
N LEU A 31 -3.07 16.20 -2.64
CA LEU A 31 -4.05 16.69 -3.58
C LEU A 31 -4.99 17.69 -2.90
N GLN A 32 -5.78 18.37 -3.72
CA GLN A 32 -6.69 19.36 -3.24
C GLN A 32 -7.62 18.73 -2.20
N GLY A 33 -7.85 19.41 -1.12
CA GLY A 33 -8.64 18.84 -0.03
C GLY A 33 -7.79 18.36 1.12
N GLY A 34 -6.52 18.08 0.86
CA GLY A 34 -5.57 17.77 1.92
C GLY A 34 -5.52 16.34 2.44
N SER A 35 -6.44 15.50 2.00
CA SER A 35 -6.49 14.12 2.53
C SER A 35 -5.85 13.11 1.61
N TRP A 36 -6.09 13.25 0.33
CA TRP A 36 -5.57 12.29 -0.65
C TRP A 36 -4.13 12.59 -1.01
N ARG A 37 -3.40 11.53 -1.36
CA ARG A 37 -2.00 11.63 -1.77
C ARG A 37 -1.82 10.99 -3.12
N GLU A 38 -0.81 11.44 -3.86
CA GLU A 38 -0.51 10.88 -5.16
C GLU A 38 0.98 10.58 -5.25
N LEU A 39 1.31 9.35 -5.63
CA LEU A 39 2.68 8.94 -5.92
C LEU A 39 2.71 8.49 -7.37
N ASN A 40 3.71 8.97 -8.11
CA ASN A 40 3.80 8.63 -9.53
C ASN A 40 3.80 7.14 -9.79
N TRP A 41 4.51 6.39 -8.97
CA TRP A 41 4.67 4.97 -9.24
C TRP A 41 3.53 4.12 -8.64
N PHE A 42 2.80 4.66 -7.67
CA PHE A 42 1.82 3.87 -6.94
C PHE A 42 0.38 4.28 -7.24
N GLY A 43 0.14 5.55 -7.46
CA GLY A 43 -1.20 6.05 -7.72
C GLY A 43 -1.72 6.92 -6.60
N THR A 44 -3.03 7.05 -6.54
CA THR A 44 -3.69 7.94 -5.59
C THR A 44 -4.24 7.13 -4.42
N PHE A 45 -3.99 7.57 -3.22
CA PHE A 45 -4.43 6.84 -2.04
C PHE A 45 -4.75 7.79 -0.89
N LEU A 46 -5.55 7.30 0.06
CA LEU A 46 -5.97 8.06 1.21
C LEU A 46 -5.42 7.37 2.45
N PRO A 47 -4.48 7.99 3.16
CA PRO A 47 -3.92 7.37 4.36
C PRO A 47 -4.91 7.40 5.52
N TYR A 48 -4.95 6.32 6.25
CA TYR A 48 -5.72 6.21 7.47
C TYR A 48 -4.75 5.87 8.61
N GLU A 49 -5.27 5.57 9.76
CA GLU A 49 -4.43 5.30 10.91
C GLU A 49 -3.86 3.88 10.90
N ARG A 50 -2.78 3.70 11.63
CA ARG A 50 -2.22 2.38 11.94
C ARG A 50 -1.78 1.58 10.73
N GLY A 51 -1.32 2.28 9.73
CA GLY A 51 -0.79 1.60 8.56
C GLY A 51 -1.80 1.27 7.49
N TRP A 52 -3.08 1.55 7.73
CA TRP A 52 -4.10 1.29 6.73
C TRP A 52 -4.21 2.45 5.76
N ASN A 53 -4.44 2.12 4.50
CA ASN A 53 -4.59 3.11 3.44
C ASN A 53 -5.66 2.63 2.48
N PHE A 54 -6.32 3.57 1.82
CA PHE A 54 -7.28 3.22 0.78
C PHE A 54 -6.78 3.70 -0.56
N HIS A 55 -6.45 2.78 -1.44
CA HIS A 55 -5.96 3.11 -2.77
C HIS A 55 -7.15 3.28 -3.70
N SER A 56 -7.15 4.34 -4.51
CA SER A 56 -8.30 4.65 -5.35
C SER A 56 -8.66 3.53 -6.30
N GLN A 57 -7.70 2.71 -6.70
CA GLN A 57 -7.96 1.62 -7.61
C GLN A 57 -7.93 0.26 -6.90
N LEU A 58 -7.02 0.07 -5.99
CA LEU A 58 -6.81 -1.24 -5.38
C LEU A 58 -7.60 -1.47 -4.09
N GLY A 59 -8.18 -0.41 -3.53
CA GLY A 59 -8.94 -0.55 -2.29
C GLY A 59 -8.04 -0.52 -1.07
N TRP A 60 -8.48 -1.18 0.00
CA TRP A 60 -7.73 -1.15 1.24
C TRP A 60 -6.44 -1.94 1.14
N PHE A 61 -5.38 -1.39 1.70
CA PHE A 61 -4.13 -2.12 1.84
C PHE A 61 -3.43 -1.66 3.12
N PHE A 62 -2.62 -2.53 3.66
CA PHE A 62 -1.93 -2.29 4.91
C PHE A 62 -0.44 -2.13 4.61
N THR A 63 0.23 -1.18 5.28
CA THR A 63 1.65 -0.98 5.09
C THR A 63 2.37 -1.16 6.41
N ALA A 64 3.47 -1.86 6.39
CA ALA A 64 4.28 -2.11 7.57
C ALA A 64 5.75 -1.97 7.23
N ASP A 65 6.53 -1.66 8.24
CA ASP A 65 7.99 -1.64 8.16
C ASP A 65 8.49 -0.81 6.98
N PRO A 66 8.04 0.45 6.84
CA PRO A 66 8.45 1.25 5.70
C PRO A 66 9.92 1.63 5.79
N LYS A 67 10.62 1.51 4.68
CA LYS A 67 12.02 1.86 4.61
C LYS A 67 12.30 2.49 3.26
N GLY A 68 12.43 3.82 3.25
CA GLY A 68 12.67 4.53 2.00
C GLY A 68 11.48 4.39 1.09
N ALA A 69 11.69 3.82 -0.08
CA ALA A 69 10.63 3.67 -1.07
C ALA A 69 10.03 2.27 -1.07
N SER A 70 10.14 1.55 0.03
CA SER A 70 9.59 0.20 0.11
C SER A 70 8.79 0.02 1.38
N PHE A 71 7.90 -0.95 1.35
CA PHE A 71 7.15 -1.33 2.54
C PHE A 71 6.60 -2.74 2.35
N TRP A 72 6.15 -3.35 3.43
CA TRP A 72 5.46 -4.64 3.38
C TRP A 72 3.96 -4.40 3.44
N SER A 73 3.22 -5.10 2.61
CA SER A 73 1.77 -4.97 2.57
C SER A 73 1.14 -6.33 2.84
N TRP A 74 0.05 -6.34 3.59
CA TRP A 74 -0.62 -7.59 3.94
C TRP A 74 -1.96 -7.69 3.25
N HIS A 75 -2.26 -8.89 2.77
CA HIS A 75 -3.54 -9.19 2.13
C HIS A 75 -3.98 -10.58 2.60
N PRO A 76 -5.24 -10.76 2.96
CA PRO A 76 -5.68 -12.04 3.54
C PRO A 76 -5.40 -13.26 2.67
N THR A 77 -5.43 -13.12 1.38
CA THR A 77 -5.22 -14.27 0.51
C THR A 77 -3.74 -14.48 0.18
N ILE A 78 -3.00 -13.41 0.01
CA ILE A 78 -1.62 -13.50 -0.41
C ILE A 78 -0.64 -13.49 0.77
N GLY A 79 -1.07 -12.94 1.89
CA GLY A 79 -0.16 -12.75 3.02
C GLY A 79 0.69 -11.52 2.83
N TRP A 80 1.92 -11.57 3.30
CA TRP A 80 2.82 -10.41 3.23
C TRP A 80 3.49 -10.33 1.86
N SER A 81 3.52 -9.14 1.31
CA SER A 81 4.17 -8.88 0.03
C SER A 81 5.05 -7.65 0.14
N TRP A 82 6.22 -7.71 -0.47
CA TRP A 82 7.14 -6.58 -0.47
C TRP A 82 6.86 -5.69 -1.67
N VAL A 83 6.69 -4.40 -1.40
CA VAL A 83 6.38 -3.40 -2.41
C VAL A 83 7.53 -2.42 -2.48
N TYR A 84 8.05 -2.18 -3.67
CA TYR A 84 9.17 -1.27 -3.84
C TYR A 84 8.94 -0.41 -5.08
N ALA A 85 9.19 0.88 -4.95
CA ALA A 85 8.95 1.83 -6.03
C ALA A 85 9.63 1.44 -7.33
N GLY A 86 10.83 0.87 -7.23
CA GLY A 86 11.60 0.53 -8.41
C GLY A 86 11.06 -0.63 -9.22
N VAL A 87 10.18 -1.44 -8.64
CA VAL A 87 9.67 -2.62 -9.34
C VAL A 87 8.16 -2.71 -9.38
N PHE A 88 7.44 -1.88 -8.60
CA PHE A 88 5.98 -1.93 -8.64
C PHE A 88 5.51 -1.76 -10.09
N PRO A 89 4.59 -2.54 -10.62
CA PRO A 89 3.61 -3.40 -9.90
C PRO A 89 4.01 -4.87 -9.75
N PHE A 90 5.32 -5.16 -9.78
CA PHE A 90 5.76 -6.50 -9.41
C PHE A 90 5.98 -6.51 -7.90
N LEU A 91 5.42 -7.51 -7.21
CA LEU A 91 5.52 -7.62 -5.78
C LEU A 91 6.11 -8.97 -5.41
N TYR A 92 6.83 -9.03 -4.30
CA TYR A 92 7.39 -10.29 -3.85
C TYR A 92 6.54 -10.85 -2.72
N SER A 93 6.03 -12.07 -2.89
CA SER A 93 5.19 -12.71 -1.89
C SER A 93 6.05 -13.51 -0.92
N ASP A 94 5.99 -13.15 0.35
CA ASP A 94 6.75 -13.88 1.35
C ASP A 94 6.17 -15.28 1.56
N GLU A 95 4.87 -15.41 1.46
CA GLU A 95 4.24 -16.72 1.64
C GLU A 95 4.55 -17.66 0.49
N ARG A 96 4.49 -17.17 -0.74
CA ARG A 96 4.71 -18.01 -1.92
C ARG A 96 6.18 -18.06 -2.33
N LYS A 97 7.01 -17.24 -1.69
CA LYS A 97 8.45 -17.20 -1.94
C LYS A 97 8.78 -16.95 -3.40
N ASN A 98 8.00 -16.11 -4.04
CA ASN A 98 8.23 -15.76 -5.42
C ASN A 98 7.52 -14.46 -5.76
N TRP A 99 7.77 -13.95 -6.95
CA TRP A 99 7.18 -12.70 -7.40
C TRP A 99 5.82 -12.91 -8.02
N PHE A 100 5.01 -11.88 -8.02
CA PHE A 100 3.79 -11.88 -8.81
C PHE A 100 3.64 -10.49 -9.42
N TYR A 101 2.92 -10.43 -10.54
CA TYR A 101 2.66 -9.18 -11.25
C TYR A 101 1.20 -8.78 -10.99
N LEU A 102 1.00 -7.54 -10.55
CA LEU A 102 -0.34 -7.05 -10.30
C LEU A 102 -0.79 -6.24 -11.51
N ASP A 103 -1.83 -6.73 -12.19
CA ASP A 103 -2.33 -6.03 -13.37
C ASP A 103 -3.22 -4.89 -12.91
N MET A 104 -2.67 -3.70 -12.88
CA MET A 104 -3.39 -2.54 -12.38
C MET A 104 -4.62 -2.22 -13.21
N LYS A 105 -4.57 -2.46 -14.51
CA LYS A 105 -5.69 -2.11 -15.37
C LYS A 105 -6.91 -3.00 -15.12
N SER A 106 -6.69 -4.22 -14.71
CA SER A 106 -7.78 -5.17 -14.51
C SER A 106 -8.10 -5.39 -13.05
N SER A 107 -7.50 -4.62 -12.16
CA SER A 107 -7.72 -4.80 -10.74
C SER A 107 -8.55 -3.66 -10.17
N ASN A 108 -9.33 -3.95 -9.16
CA ASN A 108 -10.14 -2.93 -8.47
C ASN A 108 -10.21 -3.28 -6.99
N ALA A 109 -11.02 -2.53 -6.24
CA ALA A 109 -11.08 -2.71 -4.79
C ALA A 109 -11.62 -4.07 -4.38
N GLU A 110 -12.33 -4.74 -5.26
CA GLU A 110 -12.95 -6.03 -4.91
C GLU A 110 -12.15 -7.23 -5.41
N LYS A 111 -11.44 -7.08 -6.51
CA LYS A 111 -10.71 -8.19 -7.10
C LYS A 111 -9.42 -7.71 -7.70
N TRP A 112 -8.36 -8.46 -7.50
CA TRP A 112 -7.08 -8.19 -8.11
C TRP A 112 -6.76 -9.30 -9.10
N LEU A 113 -6.25 -8.94 -10.27
CA LEU A 113 -5.75 -9.91 -11.23
C LEU A 113 -4.26 -9.92 -11.14
N ILE A 114 -3.69 -11.07 -10.79
CA ILE A 114 -2.24 -11.20 -10.67
C ILE A 114 -1.72 -12.33 -11.54
N TYR A 115 -0.47 -12.23 -11.96
CA TYR A 115 0.22 -13.33 -12.58
C TYR A 115 1.21 -13.87 -11.57
N ASP A 116 1.04 -15.10 -11.14
CA ASP A 116 1.85 -15.69 -10.10
C ASP A 116 2.96 -16.51 -10.76
N TYR A 117 4.20 -16.06 -10.62
CA TYR A 117 5.32 -16.73 -11.26
C TYR A 117 5.65 -18.06 -10.61
N SER A 118 5.17 -18.31 -9.38
CA SER A 118 5.44 -19.59 -8.74
C SER A 118 4.65 -20.71 -9.39
N ILE A 119 3.52 -20.41 -10.02
CA ILE A 119 2.71 -21.40 -10.69
C ILE A 119 2.54 -21.07 -12.19
N ALA A 120 3.17 -20.01 -12.64
CA ALA A 120 3.15 -19.57 -14.04
C ALA A 120 1.72 -19.45 -14.56
N SER A 121 0.86 -18.77 -13.80
CA SER A 121 -0.54 -18.68 -14.16
C SER A 121 -1.17 -17.41 -13.63
N TRP A 122 -2.20 -16.94 -14.31
CA TRP A 122 -3.00 -15.82 -13.85
C TRP A 122 -3.96 -16.29 -12.77
N GLU A 123 -4.23 -15.40 -11.83
CA GLU A 123 -5.10 -15.72 -10.72
C GLU A 123 -5.90 -14.49 -10.35
N ILE A 124 -7.20 -14.68 -10.05
CA ILE A 124 -8.02 -13.59 -9.57
C ILE A 124 -8.14 -13.72 -8.06
N ILE A 125 -7.76 -12.67 -7.34
CA ILE A 125 -7.81 -12.69 -5.90
C ILE A 125 -8.93 -11.78 -5.44
N THR A 126 -9.87 -12.35 -4.72
CA THR A 126 -11.00 -11.59 -4.21
C THR A 126 -10.60 -10.97 -2.87
N LYS A 127 -10.82 -9.69 -2.74
CA LYS A 127 -10.48 -9.00 -1.51
C LYS A 127 -11.62 -9.10 -0.54
N VAL A 128 -11.27 -9.40 0.70
CA VAL A 128 -12.27 -9.60 1.72
C VAL A 128 -11.98 -8.73 2.90
N LEU A 129 -11.67 -7.52 2.74
CA LEU A 129 -11.38 -6.63 3.86
C LEU A 129 -12.56 -5.76 4.24
#